data_fa6d1e841ffa8ba52f885f0311f50700
#
_entry.id   fa6d1e841ffa8ba52f885f0311f50700
#
_cell.length_a   1.000
_cell.length_b   1.000
_cell.length_c   1.000
_cell.angle_alpha   90.00
_cell.angle_beta   90.00
_cell.angle_gamma   90.00
#
_symmetry.space_group_name_H-M   'P 1'
#
loop_
_entity.id
_entity.type
_entity.pdbx_description
1 polymer ?
#
loop_
_entity_poly.entity_id
_entity_poly.type
_entity_poly.pdbx_seq_one_letter_code
_entity_poly.pdbx_strand_id
1 'polypeptide(L)'
;MALVDNVALYALGYAAHESHPMRLDQYCLNTVQRKYPCSDCADACPKNIDIAAKEISWRGCTNCNLCVTACPTQAIHESSASLDTALANAGSAGDVVVVACDQHKGQANVRAHCLASIPWELVAALALKKPVVLMVKACRECQNYDLRE
;
A
#
# COMPACT_ATOMS: atom_id res chain seq x y z
N MET A 1 16.78 -26.87 17.94
CA MET A 1 15.31 -26.88 17.93
C MET A 1 14.68 -25.50 17.72
N ALA A 2 15.37 -24.36 17.88
CA ALA A 2 14.81 -23.01 17.73
C ALA A 2 14.63 -22.50 16.28
N LEU A 3 15.26 -23.09 15.27
CA LEU A 3 15.19 -22.65 13.87
C LEU A 3 13.91 -23.14 13.15
N VAL A 4 13.36 -24.29 13.58
CA VAL A 4 12.16 -24.87 12.97
C VAL A 4 10.90 -24.12 13.39
N ASP A 5 10.88 -23.60 14.62
CA ASP A 5 9.73 -22.84 15.16
C ASP A 5 9.58 -21.47 14.46
N ASN A 6 10.67 -20.81 14.08
CA ASN A 6 10.63 -19.53 13.37
C ASN A 6 10.15 -19.68 11.92
N VAL A 7 10.49 -20.77 11.25
CA VAL A 7 10.04 -21.05 9.88
C VAL A 7 8.54 -21.40 9.86
N ALA A 8 8.08 -22.14 10.87
CA ALA A 8 6.67 -22.49 11.02
C ALA A 8 5.81 -21.26 11.36
N LEU A 9 6.30 -20.36 12.21
CA LEU A 9 5.64 -19.07 12.51
C LEU A 9 5.61 -18.15 11.30
N TYR A 10 6.67 -18.12 10.49
CA TYR A 10 6.72 -17.37 9.23
C TYR A 10 5.74 -17.94 8.19
N ALA A 11 5.67 -19.27 8.08
CA ALA A 11 4.76 -19.96 7.17
C ALA A 11 3.29 -19.83 7.60
N LEU A 12 3.00 -19.86 8.91
CA LEU A 12 1.66 -19.62 9.46
C LEU A 12 1.24 -18.15 9.32
N GLY A 13 2.17 -17.20 9.49
CA GLY A 13 1.95 -15.77 9.22
C GLY A 13 1.70 -15.51 7.73
N TYR A 14 2.33 -16.27 6.84
CA TYR A 14 2.11 -16.17 5.39
C TYR A 14 0.78 -16.81 4.94
N ALA A 15 0.28 -17.81 5.70
CA ALA A 15 -1.01 -18.47 5.42
C ALA A 15 -2.21 -17.68 5.94
N ALA A 16 -2.01 -16.83 6.94
CA ALA A 16 -3.01 -15.85 7.39
C ALA A 16 -2.84 -14.54 6.60
N HIS A 17 -3.06 -14.58 5.28
CA HIS A 17 -3.12 -13.37 4.46
C HIS A 17 -4.31 -12.52 4.93
N GLU A 18 -4.05 -11.64 5.88
CA GLU A 18 -4.97 -10.58 6.20
C GLU A 18 -5.06 -9.65 4.99
N SER A 19 -6.27 -9.46 4.49
CA SER A 19 -6.53 -8.64 3.29
C SER A 19 -6.50 -7.13 3.60
N HIS A 20 -5.61 -6.70 4.49
CA HIS A 20 -5.44 -5.30 4.90
C HIS A 20 -3.99 -5.02 5.30
N PRO A 21 -3.55 -3.74 5.25
CA PRO A 21 -2.24 -3.35 5.73
C PRO A 21 -2.06 -3.60 7.22
N MET A 22 -0.80 -3.71 7.66
CA MET A 22 -0.44 -3.90 9.06
C MET A 22 0.20 -2.63 9.62
N ARG A 23 -0.19 -2.21 10.84
CA ARG A 23 0.43 -1.08 11.54
C ARG A 23 1.43 -1.59 12.59
N LEU A 24 2.63 -1.05 12.55
CA LEU A 24 3.67 -1.25 13.55
C LEU A 24 3.60 -0.13 14.60
N ASP A 25 3.03 -0.43 15.74
CA ASP A 25 2.73 0.54 16.79
C ASP A 25 3.97 1.28 17.33
N GLN A 26 5.14 0.64 17.33
CA GLN A 26 6.40 1.26 17.76
C GLN A 26 6.87 2.41 16.86
N TYR A 27 6.36 2.52 15.64
CA TYR A 27 6.67 3.61 14.71
C TYR A 27 5.51 4.59 14.53
N CYS A 28 4.33 4.28 15.08
CA CYS A 28 3.15 5.14 14.96
C CYS A 28 3.24 6.35 15.88
N LEU A 29 3.12 7.56 15.35
CA LEU A 29 3.19 8.80 16.14
C LEU A 29 2.15 8.85 17.25
N ASN A 30 0.93 8.36 17.01
CA ASN A 30 -0.11 8.30 18.04
C ASN A 30 0.22 7.36 19.20
N THR A 31 1.04 6.34 18.95
CA THR A 31 1.45 5.40 19.98
C THR A 31 2.67 5.90 20.74
N VAL A 32 3.63 6.50 20.02
CA VAL A 32 4.92 6.92 20.58
C VAL A 32 4.84 8.34 21.15
N GLN A 33 4.10 9.25 20.51
CA GLN A 33 4.04 10.67 20.90
C GLN A 33 2.59 11.13 21.10
N ARG A 34 2.06 10.88 22.28
CA ARG A 34 0.67 11.24 22.64
C ARG A 34 0.34 12.75 22.58
N LYS A 35 1.33 13.62 22.48
CA LYS A 35 1.14 15.08 22.43
C LYS A 35 0.78 15.61 21.02
N TYR A 36 1.06 14.85 20.00
CA TYR A 36 0.83 15.25 18.60
C TYR A 36 -0.05 14.19 17.93
N PRO A 37 -1.38 14.37 17.96
CA PRO A 37 -2.28 13.46 17.29
C PRO A 37 -2.00 13.48 15.77
N CYS A 38 -1.78 12.33 15.20
CA CYS A 38 -1.61 12.14 13.76
C CYS A 38 -2.82 11.37 13.24
N SER A 39 -3.46 11.88 12.19
CA SER A 39 -4.64 11.26 11.55
C SER A 39 -4.42 10.96 10.07
N ASP A 40 -3.24 11.24 9.50
CA ASP A 40 -2.97 11.19 8.06
C ASP A 40 -3.43 9.90 7.38
N CYS A 41 -3.23 8.75 8.04
CA CYS A 41 -3.67 7.46 7.52
C CYS A 41 -5.19 7.26 7.56
N ALA A 42 -5.88 7.82 8.57
CA ALA A 42 -7.33 7.78 8.69
C ALA A 42 -7.97 8.75 7.69
N ASP A 43 -7.38 9.93 7.54
CA ASP A 43 -7.84 10.96 6.61
C ASP A 43 -7.68 10.52 5.15
N ALA A 44 -6.63 9.74 4.85
CA ALA A 44 -6.42 9.15 3.52
C ALA A 44 -7.32 7.95 3.22
N CYS A 45 -8.05 7.42 4.21
CA CYS A 45 -8.84 6.20 4.03
C CYS A 45 -10.20 6.48 3.36
N PRO A 46 -10.47 6.00 2.12
CA PRO A 46 -11.74 6.23 1.43
C PRO A 46 -12.90 5.47 2.08
N LYS A 47 -12.63 4.56 3.01
CA LYS A 47 -13.62 3.78 3.76
C LYS A 47 -13.83 4.29 5.18
N ASN A 48 -13.25 5.44 5.54
CA ASN A 48 -13.36 6.06 6.87
C ASN A 48 -12.98 5.10 8.01
N ILE A 49 -11.99 4.23 7.78
CA ILE A 49 -11.46 3.37 8.83
C ILE A 49 -10.56 4.23 9.73
N ASP A 50 -10.84 4.23 11.03
CA ASP A 50 -9.97 4.91 12.00
C ASP A 50 -8.70 4.08 12.24
N ILE A 51 -7.75 4.23 11.32
CA ILE A 51 -6.45 3.54 11.37
C ILE A 51 -5.55 4.16 12.47
N ALA A 52 -5.86 5.38 12.91
CA ALA A 52 -5.15 6.06 13.98
C ALA A 52 -5.58 5.58 15.39
N ALA A 53 -6.73 4.89 15.50
CA ALA A 53 -7.23 4.33 16.75
C ALA A 53 -6.26 3.34 17.38
N LYS A 54 -6.37 3.15 18.72
CA LYS A 54 -5.59 2.15 19.45
C LYS A 54 -5.88 0.73 18.96
N GLU A 55 -7.14 0.42 18.74
CA GLU A 55 -7.63 -0.83 18.17
C GLU A 55 -8.27 -0.53 16.81
N ILE A 56 -7.76 -1.15 15.76
CA ILE A 56 -8.19 -0.90 14.41
C ILE A 56 -9.21 -1.96 13.98
N SER A 57 -10.38 -1.53 13.57
CA SER A 57 -11.34 -2.40 12.90
C SER A 57 -11.14 -2.31 11.38
N TRP A 58 -10.57 -3.31 10.77
CA TRP A 58 -10.32 -3.36 9.33
C TRP A 58 -11.55 -3.72 8.49
N ARG A 59 -12.71 -3.76 9.09
CA ARG A 59 -13.96 -4.09 8.40
C ARG A 59 -14.22 -3.12 7.25
N GLY A 60 -14.37 -3.66 6.04
CA GLY A 60 -14.58 -2.88 4.82
C GLY A 60 -13.31 -2.35 4.17
N CYS A 61 -12.12 -2.73 4.66
CA CYS A 61 -10.86 -2.41 4.00
C CYS A 61 -10.84 -2.99 2.59
N THR A 62 -10.44 -2.17 1.60
CA THR A 62 -10.30 -2.56 0.20
C THR A 62 -8.85 -2.81 -0.21
N ASN A 63 -7.94 -2.80 0.75
CA ASN A 63 -6.50 -2.95 0.55
C ASN A 63 -5.92 -1.97 -0.50
N CYS A 64 -6.45 -0.75 -0.56
CA CYS A 64 -6.00 0.24 -1.55
C CYS A 64 -4.60 0.83 -1.25
N ASN A 65 -4.07 0.60 -0.06
CA ASN A 65 -2.75 1.04 0.43
C ASN A 65 -2.54 2.56 0.51
N LEU A 66 -3.59 3.39 0.38
CA LEU A 66 -3.46 4.84 0.53
C LEU A 66 -2.96 5.25 1.92
N CYS A 67 -3.36 4.52 2.96
CA CYS A 67 -2.87 4.74 4.33
C CYS A 67 -1.38 4.44 4.49
N VAL A 68 -0.83 3.51 3.70
CA VAL A 68 0.61 3.18 3.68
C VAL A 68 1.40 4.38 3.20
N THR A 69 0.99 4.95 2.06
CA THR A 69 1.67 6.10 1.45
C THR A 69 1.48 7.40 2.25
N ALA A 70 0.32 7.56 2.90
CA ALA A 70 0.04 8.73 3.71
C ALA A 70 0.79 8.73 5.07
N CYS A 71 1.29 7.58 5.52
CA CYS A 71 1.93 7.49 6.83
C CYS A 71 3.32 8.16 6.84
N PRO A 72 3.51 9.27 7.59
CA PRO A 72 4.77 10.03 7.55
C PRO A 72 5.95 9.28 8.18
N THR A 73 5.68 8.30 9.04
CA THR A 73 6.71 7.48 9.71
C THR A 73 6.84 6.09 9.12
N GLN A 74 6.11 5.81 8.03
CA GLN A 74 6.07 4.47 7.42
C GLN A 74 5.72 3.36 8.43
N ALA A 75 4.88 3.68 9.41
CA ALA A 75 4.43 2.71 10.41
C ALA A 75 3.41 1.70 9.86
N ILE A 76 2.87 1.94 8.66
CA ILE A 76 1.90 1.06 8.02
C ILE A 76 2.56 0.39 6.82
N HIS A 77 2.45 -0.93 6.78
CA HIS A 77 3.06 -1.78 5.75
C HIS A 77 1.99 -2.52 4.95
N GLU A 78 2.30 -2.76 3.69
CA GLU A 78 1.45 -3.60 2.82
C GLU A 78 1.37 -5.03 3.33
N SER A 79 0.23 -5.67 3.09
CA SER A 79 0.02 -7.09 3.41
C SER A 79 0.61 -8.05 2.39
N SER A 80 1.01 -7.57 1.21
CA SER A 80 1.55 -8.38 0.11
C SER A 80 3.00 -8.04 -0.23
N ALA A 81 3.61 -8.86 -1.07
CA ALA A 81 4.95 -8.62 -1.59
C ALA A 81 5.07 -7.21 -2.14
N SER A 82 6.10 -6.50 -1.67
CA SER A 82 6.27 -5.07 -1.82
C SER A 82 6.14 -4.64 -3.29
N LEU A 83 5.27 -3.67 -3.52
CA LEU A 83 5.12 -2.98 -4.80
C LEU A 83 6.47 -2.48 -5.31
N ASP A 84 7.36 -2.07 -4.41
CA ASP A 84 8.73 -1.64 -4.70
C ASP A 84 9.52 -2.73 -5.41
N THR A 85 9.42 -3.99 -4.96
CA THR A 85 10.07 -5.13 -5.60
C THR A 85 9.50 -5.39 -6.99
N ALA A 86 8.17 -5.29 -7.15
CA ALA A 86 7.52 -5.46 -8.44
C ALA A 86 7.94 -4.36 -9.43
N LEU A 87 8.02 -3.11 -8.98
CA LEU A 87 8.47 -1.97 -9.78
C LEU A 87 9.96 -2.05 -10.12
N ALA A 88 10.81 -2.48 -9.18
CA ALA A 88 12.23 -2.70 -9.44
C ALA A 88 12.44 -3.77 -10.52
N ASN A 89 11.72 -4.88 -10.44
CA ASN A 89 11.77 -5.96 -11.43
C ASN A 89 11.25 -5.50 -12.80
N ALA A 90 10.15 -4.74 -12.83
CA ALA A 90 9.62 -4.17 -14.07
C ALA A 90 10.58 -3.19 -14.74
N GLY A 91 11.36 -2.45 -13.95
CA GLY A 91 12.42 -1.58 -14.45
C GLY A 91 13.52 -2.32 -15.23
N SER A 92 13.67 -3.63 -15.01
CA SER A 92 14.60 -4.49 -15.73
C SER A 92 13.99 -5.12 -17.00
N ALA A 93 12.66 -5.13 -17.12
CA ALA A 93 11.94 -5.77 -18.22
C ALA A 93 11.46 -4.76 -19.27
N GLY A 94 11.76 -5.01 -20.57
CA GLY A 94 11.29 -4.23 -21.70
C GLY A 94 11.76 -2.78 -21.78
N ASP A 95 11.30 -2.03 -22.76
CA ASP A 95 11.67 -0.63 -23.02
C ASP A 95 10.74 0.38 -22.35
N VAL A 96 9.55 -0.04 -21.95
CA VAL A 96 8.52 0.78 -21.31
C VAL A 96 7.99 0.05 -20.09
N VAL A 97 7.83 0.76 -18.98
CA VAL A 97 7.20 0.24 -17.76
C VAL A 97 5.72 0.65 -17.76
N VAL A 98 4.82 -0.32 -17.87
CA VAL A 98 3.38 -0.10 -17.78
C VAL A 98 2.89 -0.49 -16.39
N VAL A 99 2.38 0.49 -15.65
CA VAL A 99 1.80 0.29 -14.32
C VAL A 99 0.30 0.54 -14.38
N ALA A 100 -0.49 -0.41 -13.94
CA ALA A 100 -1.95 -0.31 -13.96
C ALA A 100 -2.55 -0.46 -12.56
N CYS A 101 -3.69 0.20 -12.32
CA CYS A 101 -4.51 -0.13 -11.15
C CYS A 101 -5.26 -1.46 -11.38
N ASP A 102 -5.65 -2.13 -10.29
CA ASP A 102 -6.35 -3.43 -10.36
C ASP A 102 -7.67 -3.37 -11.13
N GLN A 103 -8.28 -2.18 -11.19
CA GLN A 103 -9.53 -1.99 -11.95
C GLN A 103 -9.31 -1.88 -13.46
N HIS A 104 -8.08 -1.69 -13.93
CA HIS A 104 -7.76 -1.62 -15.35
C HIS A 104 -7.53 -3.02 -15.92
N LYS A 105 -8.28 -3.40 -16.97
CA LYS A 105 -8.24 -4.75 -17.58
C LYS A 105 -7.13 -4.96 -18.62
N GLY A 106 -6.39 -3.90 -18.99
CA GLY A 106 -5.30 -3.99 -19.97
C GLY A 106 -4.07 -4.72 -19.45
N GLN A 107 -3.13 -5.00 -20.35
CA GLN A 107 -1.84 -5.58 -19.98
C GLN A 107 -0.99 -4.56 -19.23
N ALA A 108 -0.27 -5.00 -18.21
CA ALA A 108 0.64 -4.19 -17.41
C ALA A 108 1.82 -5.03 -16.93
N ASN A 109 2.97 -4.39 -16.77
CA ASN A 109 4.15 -5.01 -16.15
C ASN A 109 3.98 -5.12 -14.64
N VAL A 110 3.33 -4.12 -14.04
CA VAL A 110 3.05 -4.05 -12.61
C VAL A 110 1.59 -3.67 -12.37
N ARG A 111 0.98 -4.28 -11.38
CA ARG A 111 -0.35 -3.91 -10.89
C ARG A 111 -0.26 -3.41 -9.46
N ALA A 112 -0.92 -2.27 -9.21
CA ALA A 112 -1.13 -1.72 -7.89
C ALA A 112 -2.63 -1.72 -7.57
N HIS A 113 -2.99 -1.94 -6.31
CA HIS A 113 -4.40 -1.86 -5.89
C HIS A 113 -4.99 -0.48 -6.21
N CYS A 114 -4.22 0.58 -5.98
CA CYS A 114 -4.53 1.94 -6.39
C CYS A 114 -3.25 2.64 -6.86
N LEU A 115 -3.26 3.32 -8.01
CA LEU A 115 -2.09 4.07 -8.47
C LEU A 115 -1.75 5.26 -7.55
N ALA A 116 -2.74 5.81 -6.85
CA ALA A 116 -2.51 6.87 -5.87
C ALA A 116 -1.75 6.40 -4.61
N SER A 117 -1.62 5.07 -4.40
CA SER A 117 -0.78 4.53 -3.32
C SER A 117 0.69 4.37 -3.70
N ILE A 118 1.07 4.68 -4.95
CA ILE A 118 2.47 4.60 -5.37
C ILE A 118 3.17 5.92 -5.01
N PRO A 119 4.26 5.88 -4.23
CA PRO A 119 5.06 7.07 -3.97
C PRO A 119 5.54 7.70 -5.29
N TRP A 120 5.33 9.01 -5.45
CA TRP A 120 5.73 9.72 -6.68
C TRP A 120 7.24 9.66 -6.93
N GLU A 121 8.05 9.58 -5.87
CA GLU A 121 9.50 9.42 -5.93
C GLU A 121 9.90 8.14 -6.66
N LEU A 122 9.14 7.07 -6.44
CA LEU A 122 9.39 5.79 -7.09
C LEU A 122 9.04 5.85 -8.57
N VAL A 123 7.93 6.51 -8.93
CA VAL A 123 7.55 6.77 -10.33
C VAL A 123 8.61 7.63 -11.02
N ALA A 124 9.08 8.68 -10.36
CA ALA A 124 10.13 9.55 -10.88
C ALA A 124 11.46 8.80 -11.08
N ALA A 125 11.87 7.97 -10.12
CA ALA A 125 13.08 7.16 -10.22
C ALA A 125 13.03 6.17 -11.39
N LEU A 126 11.86 5.58 -11.67
CA LEU A 126 11.65 4.73 -12.83
C LEU A 126 11.69 5.53 -14.13
N ALA A 127 11.03 6.69 -14.16
CA ALA A 127 10.94 7.54 -15.35
C ALA A 127 12.29 8.11 -15.79
N LEU A 128 13.25 8.26 -14.86
CA LEU A 128 14.64 8.61 -15.20
C LEU A 128 15.38 7.51 -15.97
N LYS A 129 14.92 6.27 -15.86
CA LYS A 129 15.56 5.12 -16.51
C LYS A 129 14.83 4.70 -17.79
N LYS A 130 13.51 4.75 -17.79
CA LYS A 130 12.64 4.28 -18.89
C LYS A 130 11.32 5.05 -18.90
N PRO A 131 10.64 5.15 -20.06
CA PRO A 131 9.27 5.66 -20.13
C PRO A 131 8.36 4.87 -19.22
N VAL A 132 7.55 5.57 -18.41
CA VAL A 132 6.54 4.99 -17.52
C VAL A 132 5.16 5.39 -18.01
N VAL A 133 4.28 4.42 -18.17
CA VAL A 133 2.87 4.61 -18.55
C VAL A 133 1.99 4.17 -17.39
N LEU A 134 1.18 5.09 -16.88
CA LEU A 134 0.20 4.81 -15.83
C LEU A 134 -1.18 4.58 -16.46
N MET A 135 -1.72 3.38 -16.32
CA MET A 135 -3.00 2.98 -16.87
C MET A 135 -4.08 3.04 -15.81
N VAL A 136 -4.95 4.04 -15.95
CA VAL A 136 -6.06 4.28 -15.01
C VAL A 136 -7.40 3.88 -15.63
N LYS A 137 -8.36 3.48 -14.80
CA LYS A 137 -9.78 3.42 -15.12
C LYS A 137 -10.46 4.70 -14.60
N ALA A 138 -11.74 4.91 -14.97
CA ALA A 138 -12.53 6.02 -14.45
C ALA A 138 -12.57 5.98 -12.90
N CYS A 139 -11.76 6.80 -12.24
CA CYS A 139 -11.62 6.82 -10.79
C CYS A 139 -12.93 7.15 -10.08
N ARG A 140 -13.80 7.98 -10.68
CA ARG A 140 -15.11 8.34 -10.11
C ARG A 140 -16.03 7.14 -9.88
N GLU A 141 -15.83 6.04 -10.61
CA GLU A 141 -16.58 4.79 -10.48
C GLU A 141 -15.85 3.77 -9.60
N CYS A 142 -14.70 4.14 -9.06
CA CYS A 142 -13.86 3.24 -8.27
C CYS A 142 -14.36 3.17 -6.83
N GLN A 143 -14.34 1.97 -6.26
CA GLN A 143 -14.67 1.77 -4.84
C GLN A 143 -13.73 2.53 -3.87
N ASN A 144 -12.57 2.94 -4.34
CA ASN A 144 -11.56 3.68 -3.56
C ASN A 144 -11.65 5.20 -3.81
N TYR A 145 -12.63 5.66 -4.59
CA TYR A 145 -12.83 7.08 -4.81
C TYR A 145 -13.47 7.71 -3.56
N ASP A 146 -12.84 8.76 -3.07
CA ASP A 146 -13.38 9.56 -1.97
C ASP A 146 -14.11 10.78 -2.53
N LEU A 147 -15.37 10.93 -2.17
CA LEU A 147 -16.21 12.06 -2.57
C LEU A 147 -16.11 13.25 -1.60
N ARG A 148 -15.17 13.20 -0.65
CA ARG A 148 -14.93 14.32 0.27
C ARG A 148 -14.12 15.41 -0.44
N GLU A 149 -14.76 16.16 -1.33
CA GLU A 149 -14.34 17.47 -1.79
C GLU A 149 -15.24 18.55 -1.16
#